data_5eea1c0b960b6a6d2babb765ee512e9b
#
_entry.id   5eea1c0b960b6a6d2babb765ee512e9b
#
_cell.length_a   1.000
_cell.length_b   1.000
_cell.length_c   1.000
_cell.angle_alpha   90.00
_cell.angle_beta   90.00
_cell.angle_gamma   90.00
#
_symmetry.space_group_name_H-M   'P 1'
#
loop_
_entity.id
_entity.type
_entity.pdbx_description
1 polymer ?
#
loop_
_entity_poly.entity_id
_entity_poly.type
_entity_poly.pdbx_seq_one_letter_code
_entity_poly.pdbx_strand_id
1 'polypeptide(L)' 'LIPMSNKPKTTGASYHPLWRNISANWVCMNGNPDTVSLCLETIWNYQNSTTDGYRAVGRELARATADYLREKAVKSGR' A
#
# COMPACT_ATOMS: atom_id res chain seq x y z
N LEU A 1 -4.70 -7.83 15.21
CA LEU A 1 -4.20 -7.00 14.11
C LEU A 1 -3.03 -6.14 14.56
N ILE A 2 -2.07 -5.96 13.69
CA ILE A 2 -0.97 -5.03 13.92
C ILE A 2 -1.52 -3.62 13.70
N PRO A 3 -1.33 -2.70 14.66
CA PRO A 3 -1.80 -1.34 14.49
C PRO A 3 -1.17 -0.69 13.26
N MET A 4 -1.92 0.11 12.57
CA MET A 4 -1.44 0.86 11.42
C MET A 4 -1.57 2.34 11.66
N SER A 5 -0.65 3.11 11.09
CA SER A 5 -0.80 4.55 11.07
C SER A 5 -1.95 4.91 10.12
N ASN A 6 -2.87 5.74 10.59
CA ASN A 6 -3.93 6.28 9.74
C ASN A 6 -3.50 7.55 9.02
N LYS A 7 -2.22 7.93 9.13
CA LYS A 7 -1.67 9.09 8.45
C LYS A 7 -0.48 8.65 7.60
N PRO A 8 -0.71 8.21 6.36
CA PRO A 8 0.40 7.85 5.49
C PRO A 8 1.29 9.04 5.23
N LYS A 9 2.59 8.80 5.12
CA LYS A 9 3.56 9.83 4.78
C LYS A 9 3.66 9.96 3.27
N THR A 10 3.79 11.19 2.80
CA THR A 10 3.99 11.48 1.39
C THR A 10 5.48 11.54 1.10
N THR A 11 5.93 10.80 0.10
CA THR A 11 7.32 10.81 -0.37
C THR A 11 7.43 11.38 -1.77
N GLY A 12 6.45 12.17 -2.19
CA GLY A 12 6.43 12.79 -3.51
C GLY A 12 7.30 14.03 -3.60
N ALA A 13 6.84 15.01 -4.37
CA ALA A 13 7.60 16.24 -4.59
C ALA A 13 7.99 16.90 -3.27
N SER A 14 9.22 17.39 -3.20
CA SER A 14 9.82 18.03 -2.04
C SER A 14 10.28 17.07 -0.92
N TYR A 15 10.06 15.78 -1.07
CA TYR A 15 10.55 14.81 -0.07
C TYR A 15 12.07 14.66 -0.15
N HIS A 16 12.61 14.54 -1.36
CA HIS A 16 14.03 14.33 -1.62
C HIS A 16 14.31 14.77 -3.06
N PRO A 17 15.52 15.29 -3.38
CA PRO A 17 15.83 15.65 -4.76
C PRO A 17 15.59 14.54 -5.78
N LEU A 18 15.77 13.29 -5.38
CA LEU A 18 15.57 12.10 -6.24
C LEU A 18 14.23 11.42 -5.99
N TRP A 19 13.22 12.15 -5.57
CA TRP A 19 11.92 11.56 -5.23
C TRP A 19 11.30 10.79 -6.41
N ARG A 20 11.58 11.18 -7.64
CA ARG A 20 11.05 10.49 -8.83
C ARG A 20 11.65 9.10 -9.02
N ASN A 21 12.80 8.83 -8.42
CA ASN A 21 13.46 7.52 -8.51
C ASN A 21 12.96 6.51 -7.48
N ILE A 22 12.14 6.94 -6.54
CA ILE A 22 11.48 6.02 -5.61
C ILE A 22 10.46 5.20 -6.39
N SER A 23 10.52 3.87 -6.27
CA SER A 23 9.71 2.97 -7.09
C SER A 23 8.21 3.26 -7.00
N ALA A 24 7.69 3.51 -5.80
CA ALA A 24 6.27 3.83 -5.62
C ALA A 24 5.89 5.10 -6.38
N ASN A 25 6.75 6.11 -6.39
CA ASN A 25 6.49 7.36 -7.10
C ASN A 25 6.55 7.17 -8.61
N TRP A 26 7.50 6.37 -9.08
CA TRP A 26 7.61 6.06 -10.50
C TRP A 26 6.34 5.38 -11.01
N VAL A 27 5.85 4.38 -10.28
CA VAL A 27 4.61 3.68 -10.64
C VAL A 27 3.42 4.63 -10.59
N CYS A 28 3.35 5.50 -9.59
CA CYS A 28 2.28 6.48 -9.48
C CYS A 28 2.24 7.43 -10.67
N MET A 29 3.41 7.90 -11.13
CA MET A 29 3.50 8.83 -12.26
C MET A 29 3.23 8.16 -13.62
N ASN A 30 3.54 6.87 -13.75
CA ASN A 30 3.48 6.14 -15.02
C ASN A 30 2.32 5.15 -15.10
N GLY A 31 1.58 4.95 -14.02
CA GLY A 31 0.38 4.11 -14.01
C GLY A 31 -0.84 4.87 -14.50
N ASN A 32 -1.98 4.19 -14.50
CA ASN A 32 -3.25 4.84 -14.82
C ASN A 32 -3.90 5.40 -13.53
N PRO A 33 -4.99 6.18 -13.64
CA PRO A 33 -5.62 6.81 -12.47
C PRO A 33 -6.11 5.81 -11.41
N ASP A 34 -6.35 4.56 -11.78
CA ASP A 34 -6.82 3.53 -10.84
C ASP A 34 -5.68 2.77 -10.18
N THR A 35 -4.43 3.05 -10.59
CA THR A 35 -3.26 2.37 -10.02
C THR A 35 -3.03 2.86 -8.58
N VAL A 36 -2.95 1.92 -7.65
CA VAL A 36 -2.55 2.20 -6.27
C VAL A 36 -1.08 1.87 -6.15
N SER A 37 -0.30 2.86 -5.75
CA SER A 37 1.15 2.72 -5.60
C SER A 37 1.55 3.27 -4.24
N LEU A 38 2.12 2.42 -3.42
CA LEU A 38 2.55 2.81 -2.08
C LEU A 38 3.67 1.88 -1.61
N CYS A 39 4.34 2.30 -0.55
CA CYS A 39 5.29 1.47 0.15
C CYS A 39 4.68 1.09 1.49
N LEU A 40 4.43 -0.19 1.69
CA LEU A 40 3.86 -0.68 2.95
C LEU A 40 5.00 -1.03 3.88
N GLU A 41 5.02 -0.41 5.05
CA GLU A 41 5.98 -0.72 6.09
C GLU A 41 5.26 -1.42 7.24
N THR A 42 5.84 -2.53 7.72
CA THR A 42 5.31 -3.24 8.86
C THR A 42 6.05 -2.80 10.13
N ILE A 43 5.35 -2.87 11.27
CA ILE A 43 5.96 -2.58 12.56
C ILE A 43 6.85 -3.77 12.94
N TRP A 44 8.15 -3.51 13.11
CA TRP A 44 9.12 -4.56 13.41
C TRP A 44 9.36 -4.77 14.90
N ASN A 45 9.02 -3.80 15.73
CA ASN A 45 9.27 -3.86 17.17
C ASN A 45 7.98 -3.71 17.97
N TYR A 46 7.07 -4.65 17.76
CA TYR A 46 5.77 -4.66 18.41
C TYR A 46 5.45 -6.09 18.86
N GLN A 47 4.59 -6.25 19.85
CA GLN A 47 4.27 -7.58 20.40
C GLN A 47 3.69 -8.52 19.33
N ASN A 48 3.03 -8.00 18.31
CA ASN A 48 2.46 -8.78 17.22
C ASN A 48 3.40 -8.89 16.01
N SER A 49 4.65 -8.46 16.15
CA SER A 49 5.67 -8.59 15.09
C SER A 49 6.23 -10.00 15.11
N THR A 50 5.39 -10.97 14.80
CA THR A 50 5.69 -12.40 14.76
C THR A 50 5.32 -12.94 13.38
N THR A 51 5.73 -14.17 13.09
CA THR A 51 5.35 -14.85 11.85
C THR A 51 3.83 -14.89 11.70
N ASP A 52 3.10 -15.22 12.75
CA ASP A 52 1.64 -15.27 12.70
C ASP A 52 1.03 -13.89 12.53
N GLY A 53 1.59 -12.87 13.17
CA GLY A 53 1.15 -11.48 13.01
C GLY A 53 1.33 -11.00 11.57
N TYR A 54 2.46 -11.29 10.96
CA TYR A 54 2.71 -10.90 9.57
C TYR A 54 1.86 -11.70 8.58
N ARG A 55 1.55 -12.95 8.89
CA ARG A 55 0.59 -13.72 8.09
C ARG A 55 -0.79 -13.10 8.13
N ALA A 56 -1.20 -12.59 9.29
CA ALA A 56 -2.48 -11.89 9.42
C ALA A 56 -2.50 -10.62 8.57
N VAL A 57 -1.41 -9.85 8.57
CA VAL A 57 -1.29 -8.66 7.70
C VAL A 57 -1.40 -9.06 6.23
N GLY A 58 -0.72 -10.14 5.83
CA GLY A 58 -0.79 -10.63 4.46
C GLY A 58 -2.20 -11.03 4.04
N ARG A 59 -2.93 -11.71 4.91
CA ARG A 59 -4.33 -12.08 4.64
C ARG A 59 -5.21 -10.85 4.47
N GLU A 60 -5.06 -9.86 5.34
CA GLU A 60 -5.85 -8.64 5.26
C GLU A 60 -5.50 -7.83 4.01
N LEU A 61 -4.23 -7.78 3.65
CA LEU A 61 -3.77 -7.11 2.43
C LEU A 61 -4.35 -7.79 1.18
N ALA A 62 -4.32 -9.12 1.15
CA ALA A 62 -4.90 -9.88 0.03
C ALA A 62 -6.40 -9.64 -0.08
N ARG A 63 -7.11 -9.61 1.05
CA ARG A 63 -8.55 -9.33 1.08
C ARG A 63 -8.84 -7.92 0.58
N ALA A 64 -8.09 -6.93 1.07
CA ALA A 64 -8.26 -5.55 0.64
C ALA A 64 -8.00 -5.38 -0.86
N THR A 65 -6.98 -6.07 -1.39
CA THR A 65 -6.67 -6.05 -2.83
C THR A 65 -7.81 -6.66 -3.63
N ALA A 66 -8.33 -7.81 -3.19
CA ALA A 66 -9.45 -8.46 -3.87
C ALA A 66 -10.70 -7.58 -3.87
N ASP A 67 -10.99 -6.94 -2.74
CA ASP A 67 -12.14 -6.03 -2.63
C ASP A 67 -11.98 -4.82 -3.55
N TYR A 68 -10.79 -4.25 -3.61
CA TYR A 68 -10.50 -3.11 -4.49
C TYR A 68 -10.70 -3.49 -5.95
N LEU A 69 -10.18 -4.62 -6.39
CA LEU A 69 -10.29 -5.08 -7.77
C LEU A 69 -11.74 -5.39 -8.13
N ARG A 70 -12.50 -5.99 -7.21
CA ARG A 70 -13.92 -6.28 -7.42
C ARG A 70 -14.73 -4.99 -7.57
N GLU A 71 -14.46 -4.01 -6.74
CA GLU A 71 -15.13 -2.72 -6.80
C GLU A 71 -14.84 -2.02 -8.13
N LYS A 72 -13.59 -2.04 -8.59
CA LYS A 72 -13.23 -1.46 -9.88
C LYS A 72 -13.88 -2.18 -11.05
N ALA A 73 -13.98 -3.49 -10.99
CA ALA A 73 -14.64 -4.28 -12.02
C ALA A 73 -16.13 -3.91 -12.13
N VAL A 74 -16.82 -3.74 -10.99
CA VAL A 74 -18.21 -3.32 -10.96
C VAL A 74 -18.38 -1.93 -11.58
N LYS A 75 -17.52 -0.98 -11.19
CA LYS A 75 -17.56 0.39 -11.73
C LYS A 75 -17.28 0.43 -13.22
N SER A 76 -16.49 -0.50 -13.73
CA SER A 76 -16.17 -0.59 -15.15
C SER A 76 -17.24 -1.35 -15.96
N GLY A 77 -18.29 -1.83 -15.32
CA GLY A 77 -19.32 -2.61 -15.98
C GLY A 77 -18.87 -4.00 -16.41
N ARG A 78 -17.89 -4.54 -15.74
CA ARG A 78 -17.33 -5.87 -16.08
C ARG A 78 -17.89 -6.96 -15.17
#